data_a7134b84f82c79704e8871f866b41ffd
#
_entry.id   a7134b84f82c79704e8871f866b41ffd
#
_cell.length_a   1.000
_cell.length_b   1.000
_cell.length_c   1.000
_cell.angle_alpha   90.00
_cell.angle_beta   90.00
_cell.angle_gamma   90.00
#
_symmetry.space_group_name_H-M   'P 1'
#
loop_
_entity.id
_entity.type
_entity.pdbx_description
1 polymer ?
#
loop_
_entity_poly.entity_id
_entity_poly.type
_entity_poly.pdbx_seq_one_letter_code
_entity_poly.pdbx_strand_id
1 'polypeptide(L)'
;MYWLQGDDGKSVAHKLYLDPYMDLFNSEIVSFHIGQTPSAAGIQSALNEAIRVTSDCPYRRTFHSDQGWAYQMKSYTKRLKEERIFQSMSRKGNCLDNSVMENFFGLLKQEIYYGRIYHSYEELKTAIEEYIVYYNEHRIKKSLGWLSPAQYRRKHLAA
;
A
#
# COMPACT_ATOMS: atom_id res chain seq x y z
N MET A 1 -8.72 -2.11 8.68
CA MET A 1 -9.29 -1.10 9.59
C MET A 1 -10.81 -1.25 9.66
N TYR A 2 -11.50 -0.53 10.53
CA TYR A 2 -12.94 -0.68 10.73
C TYR A 2 -13.59 0.69 10.73
N TRP A 3 -14.83 0.77 10.22
CA TRP A 3 -15.73 1.89 10.46
C TRP A 3 -16.97 1.39 11.22
N LEU A 4 -17.68 2.28 11.89
CA LEU A 4 -18.88 1.96 12.63
C LEU A 4 -20.09 2.48 11.87
N GLN A 5 -21.04 1.61 11.58
CA GLN A 5 -22.35 2.00 11.06
C GLN A 5 -23.36 1.85 12.18
N GLY A 6 -24.03 2.95 12.56
CA GLY A 6 -25.07 2.95 13.58
C GLY A 6 -26.44 2.99 12.95
N ASP A 7 -27.32 2.09 13.38
CA ASP A 7 -28.76 2.16 13.19
C ASP A 7 -29.43 1.71 14.49
N ASP A 8 -30.42 2.44 14.96
CA ASP A 8 -31.24 2.13 16.15
C ASP A 8 -30.46 1.86 17.47
N GLY A 9 -29.42 2.67 17.73
CA GLY A 9 -28.66 2.60 19.00
C GLY A 9 -27.66 1.44 19.11
N LYS A 10 -27.43 0.68 18.05
CA LYS A 10 -26.38 -0.34 17.94
C LYS A 10 -25.39 0.03 16.85
N SER A 11 -24.10 0.12 17.19
CA SER A 11 -23.03 0.31 16.21
C SER A 11 -22.48 -1.04 15.79
N VAL A 12 -22.44 -1.30 14.47
CA VAL A 12 -21.82 -2.48 13.88
C VAL A 12 -20.49 -2.10 13.24
N ALA A 13 -19.43 -2.83 13.61
CA ALA A 13 -18.10 -2.60 13.07
C ALA A 13 -17.93 -3.36 11.73
N HIS A 14 -17.63 -2.62 10.68
CA HIS A 14 -17.33 -3.15 9.35
C HIS A 14 -15.85 -3.04 9.02
N LYS A 15 -15.32 -4.00 8.27
CA LYS A 15 -13.91 -4.02 7.86
C LYS A 15 -13.66 -3.25 6.57
N LEU A 16 -12.55 -2.50 6.55
CA LEU A 16 -11.94 -1.97 5.34
C LEU A 16 -10.58 -2.64 5.12
N TYR A 17 -10.31 -3.02 3.88
CA TYR A 17 -9.07 -3.62 3.43
C TYR A 17 -8.30 -2.62 2.58
N LEU A 18 -7.00 -2.52 2.82
CA LEU A 18 -6.07 -1.66 2.07
C LEU A 18 -4.90 -2.53 1.61
N ASP A 19 -4.68 -2.60 0.31
CA ASP A 19 -3.62 -3.37 -0.35
C ASP A 19 -2.68 -2.41 -1.10
N PRO A 20 -1.65 -1.85 -0.44
CA PRO A 20 -0.73 -0.89 -1.04
C PRO A 20 0.46 -1.57 -1.72
N TYR A 21 0.99 -0.93 -2.76
CA TYR A 21 2.30 -1.20 -3.36
C TYR A 21 3.24 -0.06 -3.02
N MET A 22 4.42 -0.39 -2.50
CA MET A 22 5.42 0.57 -2.06
C MET A 22 6.72 0.38 -2.84
N ASP A 23 7.28 1.49 -3.31
CA ASP A 23 8.64 1.51 -3.83
C ASP A 23 9.63 1.50 -2.64
N LEU A 24 10.47 0.47 -2.57
CA LEU A 24 11.44 0.32 -1.47
C LEU A 24 12.63 1.28 -1.59
N PHE A 25 12.84 1.91 -2.75
CA PHE A 25 13.89 2.90 -2.93
C PHE A 25 13.65 4.16 -2.08
N ASN A 26 12.42 4.66 -2.09
CA ASN A 26 12.04 5.91 -1.41
C ASN A 26 10.86 5.75 -0.45
N SER A 27 10.33 4.53 -0.28
CA SER A 27 9.14 4.22 0.51
C SER A 27 7.86 4.91 0.04
N GLU A 28 7.74 5.27 -1.23
CA GLU A 28 6.55 5.87 -1.82
C GLU A 28 5.46 4.81 -2.06
N ILE A 29 4.21 5.12 -1.74
CA ILE A 29 3.07 4.30 -2.12
C ILE A 29 2.74 4.61 -3.57
N VAL A 30 3.10 3.70 -4.47
CA VAL A 30 2.96 3.91 -5.92
C VAL A 30 1.58 3.52 -6.45
N SER A 31 0.90 2.61 -5.78
CA SER A 31 -0.49 2.26 -6.05
C SER A 31 -1.13 1.58 -4.85
N PHE A 32 -2.45 1.52 -4.82
CA PHE A 32 -3.19 0.81 -3.77
C PHE A 32 -4.60 0.46 -4.24
N HIS A 33 -5.20 -0.49 -3.53
CA HIS A 33 -6.63 -0.79 -3.61
C HIS A 33 -7.25 -0.66 -2.23
N ILE A 34 -8.46 -0.10 -2.17
CA ILE A 34 -9.28 -0.04 -0.95
C ILE A 34 -10.61 -0.74 -1.25
N GLY A 35 -11.01 -1.65 -0.36
CA GLY A 35 -12.25 -2.41 -0.53
C GLY A 35 -12.89 -2.82 0.79
N GLN A 36 -14.16 -3.17 0.72
CA GLN A 36 -14.92 -3.70 1.88
C GLN A 36 -14.70 -5.20 2.08
N THR A 37 -14.19 -5.89 1.07
CA THR A 37 -13.87 -7.32 1.11
C THR A 37 -12.51 -7.57 0.46
N PRO A 38 -11.77 -8.63 0.85
CA PRO A 38 -10.59 -9.06 0.11
C PRO A 38 -10.97 -9.38 -1.34
N SER A 39 -10.33 -8.74 -2.29
CA SER A 39 -10.70 -8.82 -3.71
C SER A 39 -9.48 -9.13 -4.58
N ALA A 40 -9.53 -10.28 -5.26
CA ALA A 40 -8.54 -10.63 -6.28
C ALA A 40 -8.48 -9.58 -7.40
N ALA A 41 -9.64 -9.07 -7.83
CA ALA A 41 -9.74 -8.05 -8.86
C ALA A 41 -9.14 -6.71 -8.40
N GLY A 42 -9.36 -6.32 -7.14
CA GLY A 42 -8.80 -5.12 -6.55
C GLY A 42 -7.27 -5.18 -6.46
N ILE A 43 -6.74 -6.30 -5.96
CA ILE A 43 -5.29 -6.53 -5.90
C ILE A 43 -4.67 -6.53 -7.30
N GLN A 44 -5.35 -7.15 -8.29
CA GLN A 44 -4.89 -7.15 -9.68
C GLN A 44 -4.92 -5.74 -10.30
N SER A 45 -5.92 -4.92 -9.96
CA SER A 45 -5.99 -3.53 -10.41
C SER A 45 -4.83 -2.71 -9.84
N ALA A 46 -4.57 -2.82 -8.53
CA ALA A 46 -3.44 -2.16 -7.90
C ALA A 46 -2.09 -2.63 -8.46
N LEU A 47 -1.96 -3.95 -8.76
CA LEU A 47 -0.79 -4.50 -9.44
C LEU A 47 -0.56 -3.85 -10.81
N ASN A 48 -1.61 -3.78 -11.64
CA ASN A 48 -1.52 -3.19 -12.96
C ASN A 48 -1.10 -1.72 -12.90
N GLU A 49 -1.63 -0.97 -11.95
CA GLU A 49 -1.24 0.43 -11.73
C GLU A 49 0.22 0.54 -11.24
N ALA A 50 0.66 -0.31 -10.29
CA ALA A 50 2.05 -0.36 -9.87
C ALA A 50 3.01 -0.65 -11.04
N ILE A 51 2.63 -1.59 -11.91
CA ILE A 51 3.38 -1.92 -13.13
C ILE A 51 3.46 -0.71 -14.06
N ARG A 52 2.33 0.00 -14.26
CA ARG A 52 2.23 1.18 -15.14
C ARG A 52 3.11 2.33 -14.65
N VAL A 53 2.99 2.70 -13.38
CA VAL A 53 3.73 3.85 -12.81
C VAL A 53 5.23 3.61 -12.66
N THR A 54 5.65 2.35 -12.69
CA THR A 54 7.08 1.96 -12.63
C THR A 54 7.63 1.48 -13.96
N SER A 55 6.91 1.71 -15.08
CA SER A 55 7.29 1.19 -16.40
C SER A 55 8.55 1.84 -16.99
N ASP A 56 8.89 3.04 -16.54
CA ASP A 56 10.07 3.81 -16.92
C ASP A 56 11.35 3.38 -16.17
N CYS A 57 11.24 2.45 -15.23
CA CYS A 57 12.40 1.95 -14.49
C CYS A 57 13.39 1.27 -15.46
N PRO A 58 14.64 1.75 -15.56
CA PRO A 58 15.64 1.22 -16.52
C PRO A 58 16.19 -0.15 -16.11
N TYR A 59 15.91 -0.58 -14.89
CA TYR A 59 16.40 -1.85 -14.34
C TYR A 59 15.29 -2.89 -14.28
N ARG A 60 15.69 -4.16 -14.12
CA ARG A 60 14.75 -5.25 -13.87
C ARG A 60 14.03 -5.03 -12.54
N ARG A 61 12.73 -4.85 -12.59
CA ARG A 61 11.88 -4.68 -11.41
C ARG A 61 11.74 -5.99 -10.63
N THR A 62 11.69 -5.88 -9.32
CA THR A 62 11.37 -6.98 -8.40
C THR A 62 10.19 -6.58 -7.55
N PHE A 63 9.13 -7.38 -7.56
CA PHE A 63 7.98 -7.20 -6.68
C PHE A 63 8.08 -8.20 -5.54
N HIS A 64 8.17 -7.70 -4.33
CA HIS A 64 8.25 -8.49 -3.11
C HIS A 64 6.91 -8.49 -2.38
N SER A 65 6.49 -9.65 -1.90
CA SER A 65 5.26 -9.80 -1.10
C SER A 65 5.46 -10.83 0.01
N ASP A 66 4.51 -10.89 0.93
CA ASP A 66 4.34 -12.06 1.78
C ASP A 66 3.79 -13.25 0.97
N GLN A 67 3.53 -14.36 1.66
CA GLN A 67 2.94 -15.56 1.06
C GLN A 67 1.40 -15.52 1.07
N GLY A 68 0.79 -14.33 1.05
CA GLY A 68 -0.65 -14.18 0.96
C GLY A 68 -1.23 -14.88 -0.27
N TRP A 69 -2.45 -15.40 -0.14
CA TRP A 69 -3.12 -16.20 -1.18
C TRP A 69 -3.19 -15.46 -2.53
N ALA A 70 -3.41 -14.15 -2.51
CA ALA A 70 -3.55 -13.34 -3.71
C ALA A 70 -2.27 -13.28 -4.55
N TYR A 71 -1.12 -13.23 -3.91
CA TYR A 71 0.19 -13.16 -4.57
C TYR A 71 0.65 -14.51 -5.15
N GLN A 72 -0.03 -15.60 -4.76
CA GLN A 72 0.18 -16.96 -5.27
C GLN A 72 -0.76 -17.32 -6.43
N MET A 73 -1.73 -16.46 -6.76
CA MET A 73 -2.65 -16.70 -7.88
C MET A 73 -1.92 -16.78 -9.22
N LYS A 74 -2.37 -17.68 -10.08
CA LYS A 74 -1.83 -17.84 -11.44
C LYS A 74 -1.92 -16.54 -12.26
N SER A 75 -3.02 -15.77 -12.11
CA SER A 75 -3.20 -14.48 -12.78
C SER A 75 -2.14 -13.46 -12.35
N TYR A 76 -1.85 -13.39 -11.04
CA TYR A 76 -0.83 -12.51 -10.49
C TYR A 76 0.57 -12.85 -11.01
N THR A 77 0.97 -14.12 -10.87
CA THR A 77 2.28 -14.59 -11.31
C THR A 77 2.46 -14.50 -12.83
N LYS A 78 1.39 -14.77 -13.60
CA LYS A 78 1.38 -14.63 -15.06
C LYS A 78 1.62 -13.16 -15.45
N ARG A 79 0.91 -12.23 -14.82
CA ARG A 79 1.05 -10.79 -15.09
C ARG A 79 2.47 -10.27 -14.86
N LEU A 80 3.11 -10.68 -13.76
CA LEU A 80 4.51 -10.33 -13.49
C LEU A 80 5.47 -10.90 -14.55
N LYS A 81 5.24 -12.14 -15.00
CA LYS A 81 6.07 -12.77 -16.05
C LYS A 81 5.94 -12.06 -17.39
N GLU A 82 4.74 -11.67 -17.79
CA GLU A 82 4.48 -10.90 -19.02
C GLU A 82 5.29 -9.60 -19.06
N GLU A 83 5.41 -8.94 -17.91
CA GLU A 83 6.18 -7.69 -17.74
C GLU A 83 7.66 -7.90 -17.39
N ARG A 84 8.13 -9.16 -17.40
CA ARG A 84 9.51 -9.54 -17.01
C ARG A 84 9.91 -9.07 -15.61
N ILE A 85 8.95 -8.97 -14.71
CA ILE A 85 9.15 -8.59 -13.30
C ILE A 85 9.49 -9.85 -12.51
N PHE A 86 10.51 -9.77 -11.66
CA PHE A 86 10.86 -10.86 -10.77
C PHE A 86 9.93 -10.84 -9.54
N GLN A 87 9.33 -11.98 -9.22
CA GLN A 87 8.55 -12.14 -8.00
C GLN A 87 9.45 -12.68 -6.88
N SER A 88 9.53 -11.95 -5.79
CA SER A 88 10.16 -12.36 -4.54
C SER A 88 9.11 -12.51 -3.46
N MET A 89 9.27 -13.49 -2.59
CA MET A 89 8.35 -13.70 -1.47
C MET A 89 9.14 -13.85 -0.17
N SER A 90 8.60 -13.29 0.92
CA SER A 90 9.11 -13.49 2.28
C SER A 90 9.13 -14.98 2.63
N ARG A 91 10.06 -15.40 3.47
CA ARG A 91 10.03 -16.74 4.07
C ARG A 91 8.83 -16.86 5.00
N LYS A 92 8.22 -18.04 5.04
CA LYS A 92 7.09 -18.31 5.93
C LYS A 92 7.48 -18.00 7.38
N GLY A 93 6.74 -17.08 8.02
CA GLY A 93 6.97 -16.69 9.42
C GLY A 93 8.11 -15.68 9.65
N ASN A 94 8.70 -15.09 8.60
CA ASN A 94 9.72 -14.06 8.75
C ASN A 94 9.13 -12.65 8.58
N CYS A 95 8.80 -12.01 9.71
CA CYS A 95 8.23 -10.66 9.74
C CYS A 95 9.24 -9.57 9.29
N LEU A 96 10.55 -9.83 9.36
CA LEU A 96 11.58 -8.83 9.03
C LEU A 96 11.56 -8.42 7.55
N ASP A 97 11.16 -9.34 6.67
CA ASP A 97 11.13 -9.10 5.23
C ASP A 97 10.02 -8.09 4.82
N ASN A 98 9.02 -7.85 5.69
CA ASN A 98 7.91 -6.92 5.46
C ASN A 98 7.92 -5.70 6.39
N SER A 99 9.00 -5.48 7.13
CA SER A 99 9.10 -4.43 8.17
C SER A 99 8.80 -3.02 7.63
N VAL A 100 9.15 -2.72 6.38
CA VAL A 100 8.90 -1.41 5.77
C VAL A 100 7.41 -1.16 5.57
N MET A 101 6.67 -2.18 5.11
CA MET A 101 5.23 -2.11 4.95
C MET A 101 4.50 -2.09 6.30
N GLU A 102 4.97 -2.87 7.27
CA GLU A 102 4.44 -2.86 8.64
C GLU A 102 4.62 -1.47 9.29
N ASN A 103 5.76 -0.82 9.06
CA ASN A 103 6.01 0.55 9.51
C ASN A 103 5.00 1.53 8.89
N PHE A 104 4.76 1.44 7.57
CA PHE A 104 3.74 2.28 6.91
C PHE A 104 2.35 2.11 7.55
N PHE A 105 1.90 0.87 7.74
CA PHE A 105 0.62 0.62 8.39
C PHE A 105 0.58 1.09 9.85
N GLY A 106 1.68 0.99 10.58
CA GLY A 106 1.82 1.51 11.92
C GLY A 106 1.62 3.03 11.97
N LEU A 107 2.32 3.75 11.09
CA LEU A 107 2.22 5.21 10.97
C LEU A 107 0.81 5.64 10.54
N LEU A 108 0.24 5.02 9.52
CA LEU A 108 -1.11 5.31 9.06
C LEU A 108 -2.12 5.16 10.19
N LYS A 109 -2.08 4.03 10.92
CA LYS A 109 -2.98 3.80 12.04
C LYS A 109 -2.78 4.82 13.17
N GLN A 110 -1.55 5.18 13.46
CA GLN A 110 -1.22 6.13 14.52
C GLN A 110 -1.66 7.55 14.17
N GLU A 111 -1.51 7.96 12.91
CA GLU A 111 -1.73 9.34 12.51
C GLU A 111 -3.20 9.64 12.12
N ILE A 112 -3.95 8.66 11.59
CA ILE A 112 -5.32 8.91 11.15
C ILE A 112 -6.37 7.96 11.75
N TYR A 113 -5.98 6.85 12.37
CA TYR A 113 -6.95 5.84 12.78
C TYR A 113 -7.15 5.74 14.30
N TYR A 114 -6.07 5.65 15.10
CA TYR A 114 -6.22 5.52 16.53
C TYR A 114 -6.78 6.80 17.17
N GLY A 115 -7.78 6.62 18.05
CA GLY A 115 -8.46 7.73 18.71
C GLY A 115 -9.52 8.43 17.85
N ARG A 116 -9.79 7.93 16.63
CA ARG A 116 -10.86 8.43 15.74
C ARG A 116 -11.92 7.36 15.51
N ILE A 117 -13.15 7.80 15.32
CA ILE A 117 -14.28 6.95 14.95
C ILE A 117 -14.74 7.40 13.57
N TYR A 118 -14.84 6.46 12.64
CA TYR A 118 -15.37 6.68 11.30
C TYR A 118 -16.77 6.08 11.22
N HIS A 119 -17.72 6.82 10.70
CA HIS A 119 -19.12 6.44 10.65
C HIS A 119 -19.57 5.88 9.32
N SER A 120 -18.70 5.93 8.29
CA SER A 120 -18.97 5.31 6.99
C SER A 120 -17.70 4.78 6.33
N TYR A 121 -17.92 3.88 5.37
CA TYR A 121 -16.84 3.41 4.50
C TYR A 121 -16.16 4.57 3.75
N GLU A 122 -16.97 5.47 3.20
CA GLU A 122 -16.46 6.61 2.40
C GLU A 122 -15.62 7.57 3.24
N GLU A 123 -16.02 7.82 4.48
CA GLU A 123 -15.24 8.66 5.39
C GLU A 123 -13.87 8.06 5.69
N LEU A 124 -13.81 6.77 6.03
CA LEU A 124 -12.54 6.09 6.30
C LEU A 124 -11.70 5.95 5.02
N LYS A 125 -12.31 5.65 3.88
CA LYS A 125 -11.64 5.56 2.60
C LYS A 125 -10.99 6.89 2.22
N THR A 126 -11.74 7.98 2.27
CA THR A 126 -11.24 9.34 1.98
C THR A 126 -10.07 9.71 2.89
N ALA A 127 -10.18 9.44 4.19
CA ALA A 127 -9.08 9.71 5.13
C ALA A 127 -7.81 8.93 4.79
N ILE A 128 -7.92 7.68 4.31
CA ILE A 128 -6.77 6.88 3.87
C ILE A 128 -6.18 7.45 2.58
N GLU A 129 -7.01 7.81 1.60
CA GLU A 129 -6.57 8.38 0.33
C GLU A 129 -5.82 9.70 0.55
N GLU A 130 -6.37 10.60 1.35
CA GLU A 130 -5.72 11.86 1.73
C GLU A 130 -4.42 11.64 2.50
N TYR A 131 -4.40 10.64 3.40
CA TYR A 131 -3.20 10.29 4.12
C TYR A 131 -2.09 9.77 3.19
N ILE A 132 -2.40 8.96 2.20
CA ILE A 132 -1.41 8.45 1.24
C ILE A 132 -0.81 9.61 0.43
N VAL A 133 -1.63 10.58 0.02
CA VAL A 133 -1.13 11.80 -0.64
C VAL A 133 -0.20 12.59 0.30
N TYR A 134 -0.63 12.83 1.54
CA TYR A 134 0.20 13.50 2.55
C TYR A 134 1.50 12.75 2.81
N TYR A 135 1.43 11.42 2.99
CA TYR A 135 2.59 10.57 3.22
C TYR A 135 3.61 10.65 2.09
N ASN A 136 3.15 10.60 0.85
CA ASN A 136 4.03 10.66 -0.31
C ASN A 136 4.62 12.05 -0.52
N GLU A 137 3.82 13.11 -0.44
CA GLU A 137 4.22 14.45 -0.85
C GLU A 137 4.79 15.32 0.29
N HIS A 138 4.34 15.09 1.52
CA HIS A 138 4.62 16.03 2.62
C HIS A 138 5.27 15.39 3.85
N ARG A 139 5.04 14.09 4.11
CA ARG A 139 5.55 13.44 5.30
C ARG A 139 7.05 13.19 5.20
N ILE A 140 7.84 14.04 5.87
CA ILE A 140 9.31 13.92 5.89
C ILE A 140 9.77 12.68 6.66
N LYS A 141 10.87 12.08 6.20
CA LYS A 141 11.50 10.88 6.81
C LYS A 141 12.99 11.13 7.06
N LYS A 142 13.45 10.83 8.26
CA LYS A 142 14.87 10.95 8.60
C LYS A 142 15.75 10.09 7.70
N SER A 143 15.30 8.86 7.37
CA SER A 143 15.99 7.94 6.48
C SER A 143 16.14 8.46 5.03
N LEU A 144 15.32 9.41 4.63
CA LEU A 144 15.38 10.07 3.32
C LEU A 144 16.02 11.47 3.38
N GLY A 145 16.83 11.74 4.39
CA GLY A 145 17.48 13.04 4.57
C GLY A 145 16.49 14.16 4.83
N TRP A 146 15.42 13.90 5.58
CA TRP A 146 14.34 14.84 5.91
C TRP A 146 13.50 15.29 4.71
N LEU A 147 13.49 14.50 3.65
CA LEU A 147 12.60 14.67 2.51
C LEU A 147 11.39 13.75 2.62
N SER A 148 10.31 14.12 1.93
CA SER A 148 9.20 13.19 1.70
C SER A 148 9.57 12.15 0.63
N PRO A 149 8.87 11.01 0.54
CA PRO A 149 9.11 10.01 -0.50
C PRO A 149 9.19 10.60 -1.91
N ALA A 150 8.21 11.41 -2.32
CA ALA A 150 8.18 12.01 -3.64
C ALA A 150 9.27 13.09 -3.85
N GLN A 151 9.60 13.87 -2.82
CA GLN A 151 10.72 14.82 -2.89
C GLN A 151 12.06 14.09 -3.06
N TYR A 152 12.25 12.99 -2.34
CA TYR A 152 13.45 12.16 -2.46
C TYR A 152 13.58 11.59 -3.87
N ARG A 153 12.50 11.05 -4.44
CA ARG A 153 12.48 10.57 -5.82
C ARG A 153 12.87 11.67 -6.81
N ARG A 154 12.19 12.82 -6.74
CA ARG A 154 12.48 13.96 -7.64
C ARG A 154 13.94 14.41 -7.58
N LYS A 155 14.53 14.41 -6.39
CA LYS A 155 15.93 14.80 -6.20
C LYS A 155 16.93 13.80 -6.80
N HIS A 156 16.62 12.49 -6.75
CA HIS A 156 17.56 11.43 -7.12
C HIS A 156 17.33 10.82 -8.50
N LEU A 157 16.17 11.03 -9.13
CA LEU A 157 15.89 10.56 -10.49
C LEU A 157 15.96 11.69 -11.54
N ALA A 158 16.08 12.96 -11.12
CA ALA A 158 16.28 14.10 -12.02
C ALA A 158 17.78 14.44 -12.23
N ALA A 159 18.69 13.57 -11.78
CA ALA A 159 20.14 13.74 -11.92
C ALA A 159 20.71 12.85 -13.01
#